data_a17ee1becbe4ca469facb2993e3b8f14
#
_entry.id   a17ee1becbe4ca469facb2993e3b8f14
#
_cell.length_a   1.000
_cell.length_b   1.000
_cell.length_c   1.000
_cell.angle_alpha   90.00
_cell.angle_beta   90.00
_cell.angle_gamma   90.00
#
_symmetry.space_group_name_H-M   'P 1'
#
loop_
_entity.id
_entity.type
_entity.pdbx_description
1 polymer ?
#
loop_
_entity_poly.entity_id
_entity_poly.type
_entity_poly.pdbx_seq_one_letter_code
_entity_poly.pdbx_strand_id
1 'polypeptide(L)'
;PSPLPSPINGRGRMGDVYRQMKYVDEFRNLKIAEKLYRLINEEAEGLRQVNFMEVCGTHTMAVERFGIRQMLPENMRLISGPGCPVCVTPKNYIDKAIALTSLENVIVFSFGDMLKVPGTNTSLFKQKSKGRVRIVYSAFDAVLFAEKNKDKRIVFLGIGFETTAPTVAASVKYAKV
;
A
#
# COMPACT_ATOMS: atom_id res chain seq x y z
N PRO A 1 11.97 28.15 14.27
CA PRO A 1 11.09 27.65 13.25
C PRO A 1 11.71 27.93 11.89
N SER A 2 12.23 26.88 11.24
CA SER A 2 12.77 26.99 9.89
C SER A 2 11.60 27.21 8.92
N PRO A 3 11.71 28.12 7.95
CA PRO A 3 10.65 28.31 6.95
C PRO A 3 10.46 27.05 6.13
N LEU A 4 9.20 26.76 5.80
CA LEU A 4 8.81 25.70 4.89
C LEU A 4 9.64 25.77 3.60
N PRO A 5 10.07 24.64 3.03
CA PRO A 5 10.77 24.65 1.75
C PRO A 5 9.86 25.27 0.69
N SER A 6 10.36 26.35 0.07
CA SER A 6 9.67 27.03 -1.03
C SER A 6 9.35 26.07 -2.16
N PRO A 7 8.20 26.24 -2.82
CA PRO A 7 7.88 25.48 -4.02
C PRO A 7 8.97 25.73 -5.08
N ILE A 8 9.41 24.66 -5.72
CA ILE A 8 10.42 24.68 -6.76
C ILE A 8 9.96 25.64 -7.86
N ASN A 9 10.60 26.82 -7.95
CA ASN A 9 10.40 27.76 -9.01
C ASN A 9 11.05 27.22 -10.30
N GLY A 10 10.32 26.35 -11.00
CA GLY A 10 10.59 26.08 -12.40
C GLY A 10 10.02 27.21 -13.24
N ARG A 11 10.87 28.02 -13.87
CA ARG A 11 10.47 28.99 -14.90
C ARG A 11 9.98 28.21 -16.13
N GLY A 12 8.69 27.86 -16.14
CA GLY A 12 7.97 27.37 -17.29
C GLY A 12 7.46 28.55 -18.12
N ARG A 13 7.57 28.45 -19.43
CA ARG A 13 7.12 29.44 -20.42
C ARG A 13 5.60 29.64 -20.30
N MET A 14 5.17 30.89 -20.51
CA MET A 14 3.77 31.30 -20.66
C MET A 14 3.07 30.38 -21.66
N GLY A 15 2.03 29.64 -21.19
CA GLY A 15 1.16 28.87 -22.09
C GLY A 15 0.67 27.52 -21.58
N ASP A 16 1.21 26.98 -20.52
CA ASP A 16 0.68 25.73 -19.96
C ASP A 16 -0.59 26.01 -19.16
N VAL A 17 -1.73 25.79 -19.78
CA VAL A 17 -3.02 25.62 -19.11
C VAL A 17 -2.84 24.38 -18.23
N TYR A 18 -2.51 24.56 -16.95
CA TYR A 18 -2.48 23.50 -15.95
C TYR A 18 -3.85 22.82 -15.94
N ARG A 19 -3.94 21.70 -16.62
CA ARG A 19 -5.14 20.86 -16.59
C ARG A 19 -5.23 20.30 -15.17
N GLN A 20 -6.07 20.92 -14.36
CA GLN A 20 -6.32 20.50 -12.99
C GLN A 20 -6.69 19.01 -12.98
N MET A 21 -5.87 18.18 -12.34
CA MET A 21 -6.11 16.75 -12.26
C MET A 21 -7.05 16.47 -11.09
N LYS A 22 -8.29 16.12 -11.41
CA LYS A 22 -9.29 15.71 -10.42
C LYS A 22 -8.73 14.60 -9.51
N TYR A 23 -8.97 14.72 -8.20
CA TYR A 23 -8.46 13.83 -7.15
C TYR A 23 -6.94 13.84 -6.93
N VAL A 24 -6.24 14.84 -7.46
CA VAL A 24 -4.80 15.04 -7.22
C VAL A 24 -4.54 16.45 -6.70
N ASP A 25 -4.97 17.46 -7.44
CA ASP A 25 -4.68 18.86 -7.10
C ASP A 25 -5.51 19.36 -5.93
N GLU A 26 -6.74 18.85 -5.76
CA GLU A 26 -7.58 19.16 -4.59
C GLU A 26 -6.90 18.75 -3.28
N PHE A 27 -6.18 17.61 -3.25
CA PHE A 27 -5.44 17.15 -2.07
C PHE A 27 -4.12 17.91 -1.81
N ARG A 28 -3.77 18.84 -2.68
CA ARG A 28 -2.58 19.71 -2.56
C ARG A 28 -2.93 21.17 -2.34
N ASN A 29 -4.19 21.47 -2.06
CA ASN A 29 -4.68 22.82 -1.88
C ASN A 29 -4.33 23.32 -0.48
N LEU A 30 -3.40 24.29 -0.41
CA LEU A 30 -2.92 24.86 0.85
C LEU A 30 -4.04 25.50 1.68
N LYS A 31 -5.00 26.22 1.04
CA LYS A 31 -6.13 26.86 1.72
C LYS A 31 -7.04 25.84 2.41
N ILE A 32 -7.25 24.69 1.76
CA ILE A 32 -8.03 23.60 2.37
C ILE A 32 -7.25 23.00 3.53
N ALA A 33 -5.95 22.76 3.37
CA ALA A 33 -5.12 22.23 4.43
C ALA A 33 -5.07 23.16 5.66
N GLU A 34 -4.93 24.48 5.47
CA GLU A 34 -4.99 25.49 6.54
C GLU A 34 -6.33 25.48 7.28
N LYS A 35 -7.43 25.38 6.51
CA LYS A 35 -8.77 25.29 7.11
C LYS A 35 -8.95 24.03 7.95
N LEU A 36 -8.52 22.87 7.43
CA LEU A 36 -8.58 21.62 8.17
C LEU A 36 -7.70 21.66 9.43
N TYR A 37 -6.53 22.25 9.35
CA TYR A 37 -5.65 22.43 10.50
C TYR A 37 -6.31 23.27 11.61
N ARG A 38 -6.98 24.38 11.27
CA ARG A 38 -7.72 25.19 12.24
C ARG A 38 -8.84 24.38 12.90
N LEU A 39 -9.63 23.67 12.11
CA LEU A 39 -10.69 22.80 12.64
C LEU A 39 -10.15 21.73 13.58
N ILE A 40 -9.01 21.11 13.25
CA ILE A 40 -8.36 20.12 14.12
C ILE A 40 -7.97 20.75 15.45
N ASN A 41 -7.40 21.98 15.44
CA ASN A 41 -7.04 22.66 16.67
C ASN A 41 -8.26 23.03 17.51
N GLU A 42 -9.32 23.54 16.89
CA GLU A 42 -10.58 23.88 17.56
C GLU A 42 -11.22 22.63 18.20
N GLU A 43 -11.31 21.52 17.49
CA GLU A 43 -11.86 20.27 17.99
C GLU A 43 -10.97 19.59 19.06
N ALA A 44 -9.67 19.87 19.05
CA ALA A 44 -8.75 19.33 20.03
C ALA A 44 -8.77 20.10 21.36
N GLU A 45 -9.35 21.31 21.40
CA GLU A 45 -9.45 22.09 22.63
C GLU A 45 -10.25 21.31 23.70
N GLY A 46 -9.69 21.22 24.90
CA GLY A 46 -10.31 20.51 26.01
C GLY A 46 -10.26 19.00 25.97
N LEU A 47 -9.75 18.42 24.90
CA LEU A 47 -9.52 16.96 24.85
C LEU A 47 -8.33 16.58 25.71
N ARG A 48 -8.40 15.39 26.32
CA ARG A 48 -7.22 14.72 26.89
C ARG A 48 -6.27 14.34 25.76
N GLN A 49 -5.06 13.90 26.11
CA GLN A 49 -4.10 13.40 25.13
C GLN A 49 -4.70 12.30 24.26
N VAL A 50 -4.68 12.49 22.93
CA VAL A 50 -5.19 11.55 21.93
C VAL A 50 -4.02 11.04 21.12
N ASN A 51 -3.96 9.72 20.94
CA ASN A 51 -2.96 9.06 20.13
C ASN A 51 -3.62 8.42 18.89
N PHE A 52 -3.14 8.77 17.72
CA PHE A 52 -3.53 8.16 16.44
C PHE A 52 -2.40 7.31 15.91
N MET A 53 -2.69 6.07 15.56
CA MET A 53 -1.71 5.19 14.94
C MET A 53 -2.02 5.02 13.45
N GLU A 54 -1.11 5.42 12.61
CA GLU A 54 -1.17 5.11 11.18
C GLU A 54 -0.62 3.71 10.90
N VAL A 55 -1.37 2.90 10.19
CA VAL A 55 -1.00 1.49 9.91
C VAL A 55 -0.33 1.29 8.55
N CYS A 56 -0.11 2.36 7.80
CA CYS A 56 0.42 2.30 6.44
C CYS A 56 1.72 3.10 6.31
N GLY A 57 2.81 2.45 5.89
CA GLY A 57 4.10 3.12 5.67
C GLY A 57 4.04 4.30 4.70
N THR A 58 3.15 4.27 3.71
CA THR A 58 2.93 5.39 2.78
C THR A 58 2.34 6.61 3.51
N HIS A 59 1.43 6.38 4.48
CA HIS A 59 0.90 7.46 5.31
C HIS A 59 1.98 8.04 6.21
N THR A 60 2.80 7.22 6.86
CA THR A 60 3.94 7.66 7.67
C THR A 60 4.87 8.57 6.84
N MET A 61 5.22 8.13 5.63
CA MET A 61 6.05 8.93 4.72
C MET A 61 5.39 10.26 4.33
N ALA A 62 4.06 10.27 4.10
CA ALA A 62 3.35 11.50 3.79
C ALA A 62 3.30 12.45 4.99
N VAL A 63 3.03 11.94 6.19
CA VAL A 63 3.02 12.71 7.45
C VAL A 63 4.36 13.42 7.67
N GLU A 64 5.48 12.71 7.49
CA GLU A 64 6.83 13.29 7.63
C GLU A 64 7.13 14.29 6.51
N ARG A 65 6.84 13.92 5.26
CA ARG A 65 7.12 14.76 4.09
C ARG A 65 6.42 16.12 4.14
N PHE A 66 5.21 16.15 4.64
CA PHE A 66 4.41 17.38 4.72
C PHE A 66 4.46 18.06 6.08
N GLY A 67 5.29 17.56 7.02
CA GLY A 67 5.46 18.15 8.33
C GLY A 67 4.20 18.16 9.20
N ILE A 68 3.29 17.21 8.99
CA ILE A 68 1.97 17.17 9.66
C ILE A 68 2.14 17.09 11.17
N ARG A 69 3.15 16.36 11.68
CA ARG A 69 3.39 16.23 13.13
C ARG A 69 3.62 17.56 13.82
N GLN A 70 4.34 18.47 13.15
CA GLN A 70 4.65 19.80 13.72
C GLN A 70 3.45 20.75 13.70
N MET A 71 2.43 20.42 12.91
CA MET A 71 1.22 21.23 12.78
C MET A 71 0.12 20.83 13.76
N LEU A 72 0.18 19.63 14.32
CA LEU A 72 -0.85 19.14 15.23
C LEU A 72 -0.77 19.78 16.61
N PRO A 73 -1.92 19.92 17.32
CA PRO A 73 -1.95 20.36 18.72
C PRO A 73 -1.10 19.45 19.61
N GLU A 74 -0.55 20.00 20.69
CA GLU A 74 0.32 19.27 21.63
C GLU A 74 -0.33 18.05 22.27
N ASN A 75 -1.67 18.09 22.44
CA ASN A 75 -2.44 16.98 22.98
C ASN A 75 -2.78 15.89 21.93
N MET A 76 -2.34 16.04 20.68
CA MET A 76 -2.50 15.05 19.62
C MET A 76 -1.17 14.45 19.20
N ARG A 77 -1.04 13.13 19.27
CA ARG A 77 0.18 12.41 18.89
C ARG A 77 -0.08 11.42 17.77
N LEU A 78 0.70 11.53 16.70
CA LEU A 78 0.75 10.50 15.66
C LEU A 78 1.81 9.45 16.01
N ILE A 79 1.40 8.17 15.99
CA ILE A 79 2.26 7.03 16.25
C ILE A 79 2.36 6.23 14.96
N SER A 80 3.59 5.95 14.52
CA SER A 80 3.81 5.05 13.39
C SER A 80 3.47 3.63 13.83
N GLY A 81 2.55 3.00 13.12
CA GLY A 81 2.12 1.63 13.36
C GLY A 81 3.08 0.59 12.76
N PRO A 82 2.70 -0.68 12.79
CA PRO A 82 3.54 -1.80 12.35
C PRO A 82 3.76 -1.84 10.83
N GLY A 83 3.12 -0.95 10.07
CA GLY A 83 3.06 -1.02 8.61
C GLY A 83 1.99 -1.98 8.10
N CYS A 84 1.73 -1.95 6.80
CA CYS A 84 0.83 -2.92 6.19
C CYS A 84 1.61 -4.17 5.74
N PRO A 85 0.94 -5.32 5.54
CA PRO A 85 1.59 -6.55 5.07
C PRO A 85 2.43 -6.35 3.80
N VAL A 86 2.00 -5.47 2.90
CA VAL A 86 2.74 -5.13 1.66
C VAL A 86 4.06 -4.44 1.98
N CYS A 87 4.05 -3.45 2.91
CA CYS A 87 5.24 -2.66 3.27
C CYS A 87 6.25 -3.44 4.10
N VAL A 88 5.79 -4.39 4.94
CA VAL A 88 6.66 -5.15 5.85
C VAL A 88 7.12 -6.49 5.30
N THR A 89 6.58 -6.94 4.16
CA THR A 89 7.01 -8.18 3.52
C THR A 89 8.48 -8.07 3.10
N PRO A 90 9.35 -8.97 3.59
CA PRO A 90 10.77 -8.90 3.28
C PRO A 90 11.06 -9.06 1.79
N LYS A 91 12.03 -8.32 1.27
CA LYS A 91 12.41 -8.37 -0.15
C LYS A 91 12.75 -9.79 -0.63
N ASN A 92 13.41 -10.58 0.19
CA ASN A 92 13.76 -11.97 -0.13
C ASN A 92 12.52 -12.86 -0.33
N TYR A 93 11.39 -12.56 0.33
CA TYR A 93 10.13 -13.26 0.10
C TYR A 93 9.61 -12.96 -1.31
N ILE A 94 9.67 -11.70 -1.73
CA ILE A 94 9.28 -11.29 -3.08
C ILE A 94 10.19 -11.93 -4.13
N ASP A 95 11.50 -11.95 -3.89
CA ASP A 95 12.47 -12.57 -4.80
C ASP A 95 12.21 -14.08 -4.96
N LYS A 96 11.89 -14.79 -3.86
CA LYS A 96 11.48 -16.19 -3.91
C LYS A 96 10.20 -16.39 -4.72
N ALA A 97 9.19 -15.53 -4.49
CA ALA A 97 7.95 -15.59 -5.26
C ALA A 97 8.18 -15.35 -6.77
N ILE A 98 9.08 -14.43 -7.11
CA ILE A 98 9.48 -14.18 -8.49
C ILE A 98 10.23 -15.39 -9.07
N ALA A 99 11.15 -15.98 -8.33
CA ALA A 99 11.88 -17.17 -8.77
C ALA A 99 10.94 -18.35 -9.08
N LEU A 100 9.88 -18.55 -8.28
CA LEU A 100 8.85 -19.55 -8.55
C LEU A 100 8.17 -19.37 -9.90
N THR A 101 8.02 -18.13 -10.39
CA THR A 101 7.44 -17.87 -11.72
C THR A 101 8.32 -18.36 -12.87
N SER A 102 9.58 -18.66 -12.63
CA SER A 102 10.51 -19.18 -13.64
C SER A 102 10.45 -20.71 -13.76
N LEU A 103 9.83 -21.38 -12.78
CA LEU A 103 9.67 -22.82 -12.81
C LEU A 103 8.58 -23.22 -13.81
N GLU A 104 8.82 -24.32 -14.51
CA GLU A 104 7.84 -24.87 -15.43
C GLU A 104 6.58 -25.34 -14.67
N ASN A 105 5.42 -25.09 -15.26
CA ASN A 105 4.11 -25.45 -14.72
C ASN A 105 3.75 -24.82 -13.35
N VAL A 106 4.48 -23.79 -12.89
CA VAL A 106 4.14 -23.03 -11.69
C VAL A 106 3.41 -21.76 -12.08
N ILE A 107 2.30 -21.46 -11.38
CA ILE A 107 1.58 -20.19 -11.46
C ILE A 107 1.45 -19.62 -10.06
N VAL A 108 1.87 -18.38 -9.88
CA VAL A 108 1.80 -17.67 -8.61
C VAL A 108 0.51 -16.84 -8.57
N PHE A 109 -0.27 -17.00 -7.51
CA PHE A 109 -1.48 -16.25 -7.21
C PHE A 109 -1.21 -15.28 -6.06
N SER A 110 -1.69 -14.06 -6.20
CA SER A 110 -1.51 -13.03 -5.17
C SER A 110 -2.61 -11.99 -5.22
N PHE A 111 -2.79 -11.25 -4.13
CA PHE A 111 -3.58 -10.02 -4.12
C PHE A 111 -2.87 -8.94 -4.94
N GLY A 112 -3.66 -8.02 -5.52
CA GLY A 112 -3.17 -7.09 -6.53
C GLY A 112 -2.10 -6.09 -6.06
N ASP A 113 -2.16 -5.66 -4.82
CA ASP A 113 -1.23 -4.71 -4.20
C ASP A 113 0.20 -5.28 -4.10
N MET A 114 0.35 -6.59 -3.87
CA MET A 114 1.64 -7.26 -3.80
C MET A 114 2.41 -7.27 -5.12
N LEU A 115 1.73 -7.16 -6.26
CA LEU A 115 2.38 -7.25 -7.56
C LEU A 115 3.36 -6.11 -7.81
N LYS A 116 3.09 -4.93 -7.24
CA LYS A 116 3.93 -3.73 -7.42
C LYS A 116 5.11 -3.66 -6.47
N VAL A 117 5.12 -4.49 -5.43
CA VAL A 117 6.24 -4.52 -4.46
C VAL A 117 7.51 -4.94 -5.18
N PRO A 118 8.59 -4.13 -5.10
CA PRO A 118 9.82 -4.43 -5.80
C PRO A 118 10.58 -5.56 -5.08
N GLY A 119 11.02 -6.57 -5.83
CA GLY A 119 12.10 -7.46 -5.44
C GLY A 119 13.46 -6.81 -5.71
N THR A 120 14.55 -7.60 -5.67
CA THR A 120 15.92 -7.09 -5.89
C THR A 120 16.09 -6.58 -7.33
N ASN A 121 15.65 -7.32 -8.34
CA ASN A 121 15.90 -6.99 -9.75
C ASN A 121 14.59 -6.71 -10.54
N THR A 122 13.45 -7.14 -10.05
CA THR A 122 12.18 -7.07 -10.78
C THR A 122 10.99 -7.11 -9.80
N SER A 123 9.76 -7.24 -10.31
CA SER A 123 8.55 -7.38 -9.52
C SER A 123 7.63 -8.44 -10.11
N LEU A 124 6.68 -8.94 -9.31
CA LEU A 124 5.65 -9.87 -9.78
C LEU A 124 4.80 -9.26 -10.91
N PHE A 125 4.62 -7.93 -10.91
CA PHE A 125 3.90 -7.24 -11.98
C PHE A 125 4.53 -7.48 -13.35
N LYS A 126 5.86 -7.43 -13.45
CA LYS A 126 6.58 -7.70 -14.70
C LYS A 126 6.47 -9.16 -15.14
N GLN A 127 6.28 -10.10 -14.21
CA GLN A 127 6.09 -11.52 -14.51
C GLN A 127 4.64 -11.85 -14.95
N LYS A 128 3.67 -10.98 -14.61
CA LYS A 128 2.27 -11.15 -15.02
C LYS A 128 2.12 -11.23 -16.54
N SER A 129 2.85 -10.43 -17.29
CA SER A 129 2.80 -10.43 -18.77
C SER A 129 3.18 -11.78 -19.39
N LYS A 130 3.93 -12.62 -18.67
CA LYS A 130 4.32 -13.98 -19.09
C LYS A 130 3.27 -15.04 -18.73
N GLY A 131 2.10 -14.66 -18.21
CA GLY A 131 1.05 -15.57 -17.78
C GLY A 131 1.35 -16.40 -16.52
N ARG A 132 2.46 -16.08 -15.81
CA ARG A 132 2.92 -16.83 -14.63
C ARG A 132 2.42 -16.29 -13.30
N VAL A 133 1.75 -15.15 -13.32
CA VAL A 133 1.18 -14.50 -12.11
C VAL A 133 -0.27 -14.14 -12.36
N ARG A 134 -1.14 -14.48 -11.41
CA ARG A 134 -2.57 -14.15 -11.43
C ARG A 134 -2.96 -13.33 -10.20
N ILE A 135 -3.77 -12.30 -10.43
CA ILE A 135 -4.40 -11.50 -9.37
C ILE A 135 -5.69 -12.19 -8.98
N VAL A 136 -5.90 -12.33 -7.68
CA VAL A 136 -7.13 -12.88 -7.09
C VAL A 136 -7.63 -12.00 -5.96
N TYR A 137 -8.88 -12.12 -5.62
CA TYR A 137 -9.54 -11.43 -4.52
C TYR A 137 -9.84 -12.36 -3.35
N SER A 138 -9.71 -13.67 -3.56
CA SER A 138 -9.87 -14.70 -2.54
C SER A 138 -8.81 -15.78 -2.68
N ALA A 139 -8.39 -16.38 -1.56
CA ALA A 139 -7.53 -17.55 -1.55
C ALA A 139 -8.21 -18.76 -2.20
N PHE A 140 -9.55 -18.84 -2.13
CA PHE A 140 -10.33 -19.89 -2.80
C PHE A 140 -10.20 -19.87 -4.33
N ASP A 141 -9.98 -18.71 -4.95
CA ASP A 141 -9.77 -18.63 -6.40
C ASP A 141 -8.56 -19.47 -6.85
N ALA A 142 -7.51 -19.49 -6.02
CA ALA A 142 -6.32 -20.31 -6.29
C ALA A 142 -6.63 -21.81 -6.19
N VAL A 143 -7.43 -22.21 -5.20
CA VAL A 143 -7.84 -23.62 -5.02
C VAL A 143 -8.73 -24.09 -6.17
N LEU A 144 -9.77 -23.32 -6.49
CA LEU A 144 -10.68 -23.63 -7.60
C LEU A 144 -9.95 -23.69 -8.96
N PHE A 145 -8.93 -22.86 -9.12
CA PHE A 145 -8.09 -22.93 -10.31
C PHE A 145 -7.23 -24.21 -10.32
N ALA A 146 -6.65 -24.59 -9.18
CA ALA A 146 -5.86 -25.81 -9.05
C ALA A 146 -6.69 -27.07 -9.34
N GLU A 147 -7.96 -27.12 -8.90
CA GLU A 147 -8.87 -28.21 -9.18
C GLU A 147 -9.07 -28.45 -10.69
N LYS A 148 -9.14 -27.36 -11.46
CA LYS A 148 -9.38 -27.41 -12.92
C LYS A 148 -8.10 -27.57 -13.74
N ASN A 149 -6.92 -27.40 -13.13
CA ASN A 149 -5.62 -27.41 -13.83
C ASN A 149 -4.62 -28.30 -13.09
N LYS A 150 -4.88 -29.60 -13.10
CA LYS A 150 -4.08 -30.61 -12.37
C LYS A 150 -2.65 -30.75 -12.86
N ASP A 151 -2.34 -30.25 -14.06
CA ASP A 151 -1.02 -30.19 -14.66
C ASP A 151 -0.19 -28.99 -14.15
N LYS A 152 -0.81 -28.06 -13.42
CA LYS A 152 -0.17 -26.86 -12.88
C LYS A 152 0.04 -26.98 -11.38
N ARG A 153 1.14 -26.42 -10.91
CA ARG A 153 1.41 -26.19 -9.48
C ARG A 153 1.04 -24.74 -9.13
N ILE A 154 0.08 -24.59 -8.27
CA ILE A 154 -0.43 -23.28 -7.86
C ILE A 154 0.20 -22.88 -6.54
N VAL A 155 0.79 -21.70 -6.52
CA VAL A 155 1.38 -21.10 -5.32
C VAL A 155 0.61 -19.84 -4.99
N PHE A 156 -0.09 -19.82 -3.87
CA PHE A 156 -0.79 -18.63 -3.38
C PHE A 156 0.06 -17.90 -2.33
N LEU A 157 0.28 -16.60 -2.53
CA LEU A 157 0.97 -15.75 -1.57
C LEU A 157 -0.04 -15.24 -0.55
N GLY A 158 -0.12 -15.90 0.60
CA GLY A 158 -1.08 -15.60 1.68
C GLY A 158 -0.67 -14.39 2.53
N ILE A 159 -0.39 -13.26 1.91
CA ILE A 159 0.02 -12.04 2.58
C ILE A 159 -1.21 -11.19 2.86
N GLY A 160 -1.45 -10.82 4.11
CA GLY A 160 -2.61 -10.03 4.51
C GLY A 160 -2.59 -9.67 5.99
N PHE A 161 -3.62 -8.99 6.43
CA PHE A 161 -3.89 -8.73 7.85
C PHE A 161 -4.56 -9.95 8.50
N GLU A 162 -4.81 -9.89 9.82
CA GLU A 162 -5.52 -10.94 10.56
C GLU A 162 -6.87 -11.30 9.92
N THR A 163 -7.56 -10.32 9.36
CA THR A 163 -8.84 -10.53 8.64
C THR A 163 -8.71 -11.42 7.41
N THR A 164 -7.51 -11.56 6.85
CA THR A 164 -7.23 -12.47 5.73
C THR A 164 -6.96 -13.90 6.20
N ALA A 165 -6.46 -14.09 7.41
CA ALA A 165 -6.06 -15.39 7.92
C ALA A 165 -7.18 -16.46 7.93
N PRO A 166 -8.43 -16.16 8.35
CA PRO A 166 -9.52 -17.14 8.33
C PRO A 166 -9.80 -17.70 6.92
N THR A 167 -9.83 -16.81 5.91
CA THR A 167 -10.07 -17.22 4.52
C THR A 167 -8.94 -18.10 3.97
N VAL A 168 -7.69 -17.76 4.29
CA VAL A 168 -6.53 -18.58 3.92
C VAL A 168 -6.58 -19.93 4.62
N ALA A 169 -6.85 -19.97 5.92
CA ALA A 169 -6.97 -21.22 6.67
C ALA A 169 -8.11 -22.12 6.14
N ALA A 170 -9.28 -21.55 5.82
CA ALA A 170 -10.40 -22.24 5.23
C ALA A 170 -10.04 -22.82 3.85
N SER A 171 -9.31 -22.07 3.02
CA SER A 171 -8.84 -22.52 1.71
C SER A 171 -7.86 -23.70 1.82
N VAL A 172 -6.95 -23.66 2.80
CA VAL A 172 -6.03 -24.78 3.09
C VAL A 172 -6.79 -26.03 3.55
N LYS A 173 -7.80 -25.84 4.43
CA LYS A 173 -8.64 -26.95 4.90
C LYS A 173 -9.41 -27.57 3.75
N TYR A 174 -10.01 -26.76 2.89
CA TYR A 174 -10.76 -27.22 1.73
C TYR A 174 -9.87 -27.98 0.73
N ALA A 175 -8.67 -27.47 0.46
CA ALA A 175 -7.73 -28.08 -0.49
C ALA A 175 -7.17 -29.46 -0.04
N LYS A 176 -7.35 -29.83 1.25
CA LYS A 176 -6.91 -31.13 1.79
C LYS A 176 -7.95 -32.25 1.64
N VAL A 177 -9.17 -31.92 1.23
CA VAL A 177 -10.24 -32.87 0.96
C VAL A 177 -10.19 -33.28 -0.51
#